data_9ac6d35e746ce708136f88ac0aa93f2b
#
_entry.id   9ac6d35e746ce708136f88ac0aa93f2b
#
_cell.length_a   1.000
_cell.length_b   1.000
_cell.length_c   1.000
_cell.angle_alpha   90.00
_cell.angle_beta   90.00
_cell.angle_gamma   90.00
#
_symmetry.space_group_name_H-M   'P 1'
#
loop_
_entity.id
_entity.type
_entity.pdbx_description
1 polymer ?
#
loop_
_entity_poly.entity_id
_entity_poly.type
_entity_poly.pdbx_seq_one_letter_code
_entity_poly.pdbx_strand_id
1 'polypeptide(L)'
;MKVRRITPFLWHDGTALAAAKFYCRIFKHSKIRSASPMSVTFELDGQVFHALNGGPNYKFTPAVSFFVHCEDQKEVDYYWSRLIRGGKASRCGWLDDKFGMSWQIVPKALGKCLNGKDRAGARRALEAMMHMVKLDVRKLEAAYRGD
;
A
#
# COMPACT_ATOMS: atom_id res chain seq x y z
N MET A 1 -5.26 -1.68 23.42
CA MET A 1 -5.52 -1.50 21.97
C MET A 1 -6.83 -0.73 21.80
N LYS A 2 -6.78 0.41 21.13
CA LYS A 2 -7.99 1.18 20.84
C LYS A 2 -8.62 0.63 19.56
N VAL A 3 -9.73 -0.08 19.67
CA VAL A 3 -10.45 -0.60 18.52
C VAL A 3 -11.27 0.54 17.91
N ARG A 4 -11.05 0.82 16.64
CA ARG A 4 -11.88 1.76 15.89
C ARG A 4 -13.16 1.07 15.44
N ARG A 5 -14.21 1.85 15.21
CA ARG A 5 -15.53 1.32 14.83
C ARG A 5 -15.46 0.48 13.53
N ILE A 6 -14.59 0.84 12.61
CA ILE A 6 -14.46 0.14 11.32
C ILE A 6 -13.10 -0.53 11.28
N THR A 7 -13.08 -1.85 11.02
CA THR A 7 -11.88 -2.64 10.94
C THR A 7 -11.89 -3.39 9.60
N PRO A 8 -10.83 -3.26 8.76
CA PRO A 8 -10.71 -4.07 7.56
C PRO A 8 -10.67 -5.55 7.90
N PHE A 9 -11.40 -6.34 7.13
CA PHE A 9 -11.51 -7.79 7.33
C PHE A 9 -11.14 -8.48 6.00
N LEU A 10 -10.03 -9.23 6.01
CA LEU A 10 -9.43 -9.79 4.81
C LEU A 10 -9.74 -11.27 4.70
N TRP A 11 -10.17 -11.70 3.52
CA TRP A 11 -10.46 -13.11 3.24
C TRP A 11 -9.25 -13.76 2.59
N HIS A 12 -8.78 -14.88 3.17
CA HIS A 12 -7.66 -15.66 2.66
C HIS A 12 -8.06 -17.12 2.45
N ASP A 13 -7.33 -17.79 1.59
CA ASP A 13 -7.41 -19.24 1.39
C ASP A 13 -6.19 -19.89 2.04
N GLY A 14 -6.26 -20.06 3.36
CA GLY A 14 -5.21 -20.71 4.15
C GLY A 14 -3.99 -19.85 4.48
N THR A 15 -3.93 -18.61 4.02
CA THR A 15 -2.72 -17.76 4.13
C THR A 15 -2.84 -16.61 5.12
N ALA A 16 -3.87 -16.58 5.94
CA ALA A 16 -4.11 -15.44 6.84
C ALA A 16 -2.94 -15.16 7.78
N LEU A 17 -2.39 -16.18 8.44
CA LEU A 17 -1.26 -16.00 9.35
C LEU A 17 0.03 -15.63 8.61
N ALA A 18 0.29 -16.27 7.46
CA ALA A 18 1.45 -15.95 6.63
C ALA A 18 1.41 -14.50 6.16
N ALA A 19 0.24 -14.02 5.75
CA ALA A 19 0.03 -12.63 5.33
C ALA A 19 0.28 -11.67 6.50
N ALA A 20 -0.31 -11.93 7.67
CA ALA A 20 -0.12 -11.09 8.85
C ALA A 20 1.36 -11.01 9.24
N LYS A 21 2.07 -12.12 9.24
CA LYS A 21 3.53 -12.15 9.53
C LYS A 21 4.32 -11.36 8.50
N PHE A 22 3.98 -11.50 7.22
CA PHE A 22 4.63 -10.77 6.14
C PHE A 22 4.48 -9.26 6.32
N TYR A 23 3.26 -8.79 6.55
CA TYR A 23 3.00 -7.36 6.74
C TYR A 23 3.62 -6.81 8.02
N CYS A 24 3.56 -7.56 9.12
CA CYS A 24 4.14 -7.11 10.40
C CYS A 24 5.66 -6.94 10.35
N ARG A 25 6.35 -7.65 9.46
CA ARG A 25 7.80 -7.47 9.26
C ARG A 25 8.14 -6.21 8.47
N ILE A 26 7.18 -5.68 7.72
CA ILE A 26 7.39 -4.53 6.84
C ILE A 26 7.08 -3.22 7.54
N PHE A 27 5.96 -3.16 8.25
CA PHE A 27 5.48 -1.93 8.88
C PHE A 27 5.95 -1.82 10.32
N LYS A 28 6.35 -0.60 10.73
CA LYS A 28 6.66 -0.29 12.14
C LYS A 28 5.38 -0.33 12.97
N HIS A 29 5.54 -0.45 14.29
CA HIS A 29 4.41 -0.49 15.24
C HIS A 29 3.34 -1.49 14.82
N SER A 30 3.80 -2.69 14.48
CA SER A 30 3.00 -3.76 13.94
C SER A 30 3.19 -5.03 14.74
N LYS A 31 2.10 -5.76 14.99
CA LYS A 31 2.17 -7.03 15.70
C LYS A 31 0.92 -7.87 15.50
N ILE A 32 1.07 -9.17 15.64
CA ILE A 32 -0.05 -10.10 15.69
C ILE A 32 -0.63 -10.05 17.10
N ARG A 33 -1.92 -9.78 17.21
CA ARG A 33 -2.64 -9.71 18.49
C ARG A 33 -3.13 -11.08 18.92
N SER A 34 -3.72 -11.83 18.00
CA SER A 34 -4.23 -13.19 18.27
C SER A 34 -4.25 -13.96 16.96
N ALA A 35 -4.14 -15.27 17.08
CA ALA A 35 -4.14 -16.16 15.90
C ALA A 35 -4.75 -17.50 16.28
N SER A 36 -5.54 -18.03 15.37
CA SER A 36 -6.08 -19.39 15.41
C SER A 36 -5.99 -19.97 13.98
N PRO A 37 -6.26 -21.26 13.78
CA PRO A 37 -6.29 -21.81 12.42
C PRO A 37 -7.30 -21.13 11.50
N MET A 38 -8.35 -20.52 12.05
CA MET A 38 -9.42 -19.89 11.27
C MET A 38 -9.18 -18.40 11.03
N SER A 39 -8.57 -17.69 12.00
CA SER A 39 -8.52 -16.23 11.91
C SER A 39 -7.32 -15.65 12.64
N VAL A 40 -6.94 -14.45 12.22
CA VAL A 40 -5.84 -13.69 12.80
C VAL A 40 -6.29 -12.24 12.99
N THR A 41 -5.92 -11.66 14.13
CA THR A 41 -6.05 -10.22 14.37
C THR A 41 -4.66 -9.63 14.50
N PHE A 42 -4.38 -8.57 13.76
CA PHE A 42 -3.06 -7.94 13.76
C PHE A 42 -3.16 -6.43 13.61
N GLU A 43 -2.08 -5.74 13.93
CA GLU A 43 -1.94 -4.30 13.74
C GLU A 43 -0.81 -4.00 12.77
N LEU A 44 -1.05 -3.03 11.88
CA LEU A 44 -0.03 -2.44 11.03
C LEU A 44 -0.05 -0.94 11.26
N ASP A 45 1.06 -0.40 11.74
CA ASP A 45 1.19 1.03 12.03
C ASP A 45 0.01 1.57 12.87
N GLY A 46 -0.41 0.78 13.86
CA GLY A 46 -1.51 1.12 14.75
C GLY A 46 -2.92 0.86 14.21
N GLN A 47 -3.07 0.47 12.95
CA GLN A 47 -4.36 0.09 12.37
C GLN A 47 -4.62 -1.39 12.59
N VAL A 48 -5.77 -1.71 13.18
CA VAL A 48 -6.19 -3.10 13.41
C VAL A 48 -6.77 -3.69 12.12
N PHE A 49 -6.42 -4.94 11.85
CA PHE A 49 -6.94 -5.76 10.75
C PHE A 49 -7.37 -7.11 11.29
N HIS A 50 -8.40 -7.67 10.69
CA HIS A 50 -8.75 -9.08 10.84
C HIS A 50 -8.50 -9.82 9.53
N ALA A 51 -8.12 -11.08 9.63
CA ALA A 51 -7.98 -11.96 8.47
C ALA A 51 -8.61 -13.32 8.78
N LEU A 52 -9.30 -13.86 7.81
CA LEU A 52 -10.00 -15.14 7.92
C LEU A 52 -9.49 -16.10 6.86
N ASN A 53 -9.31 -17.37 7.23
CA ASN A 53 -9.11 -18.45 6.27
C ASN A 53 -10.47 -19.04 5.89
N GLY A 54 -11.10 -18.45 4.88
CA GLY A 54 -12.45 -18.83 4.46
C GLY A 54 -12.53 -19.76 3.25
N GLY A 55 -11.37 -20.11 2.68
CA GLY A 55 -11.30 -20.99 1.52
C GLY A 55 -11.18 -20.24 0.18
N PRO A 56 -11.30 -20.93 -0.95
CA PRO A 56 -10.91 -20.38 -2.26
C PRO A 56 -11.98 -19.55 -2.97
N ASN A 57 -13.14 -19.29 -2.35
CA ASN A 57 -14.29 -18.71 -3.05
C ASN A 57 -14.12 -17.25 -3.45
N TYR A 58 -13.29 -16.48 -2.71
CA TYR A 58 -13.11 -15.05 -2.96
C TYR A 58 -11.63 -14.71 -3.09
N LYS A 59 -11.33 -13.79 -4.00
CA LYS A 59 -9.98 -13.29 -4.25
C LYS A 59 -9.99 -11.78 -4.17
N PHE A 60 -8.85 -11.21 -3.77
CA PHE A 60 -8.67 -9.76 -3.78
C PHE A 60 -8.65 -9.23 -5.21
N THR A 61 -9.15 -8.02 -5.37
CA THR A 61 -9.12 -7.27 -6.63
C THR A 61 -8.63 -5.85 -6.35
N PRO A 62 -8.14 -5.13 -7.38
CA PRO A 62 -7.73 -3.73 -7.20
C PRO A 62 -8.88 -2.76 -6.86
N ALA A 63 -10.14 -3.25 -6.80
CA ALA A 63 -11.27 -2.43 -6.37
C ALA A 63 -11.10 -1.93 -4.93
N VAL A 64 -10.33 -2.64 -4.10
CA VAL A 64 -9.90 -2.20 -2.78
C VAL A 64 -8.39 -2.24 -2.73
N SER A 65 -7.77 -1.21 -2.20
CA SER A 65 -6.33 -1.12 -2.01
C SER A 65 -6.00 -0.48 -0.69
N PHE A 66 -4.80 -0.77 -0.18
CA PHE A 66 -4.26 -0.07 0.98
C PHE A 66 -3.27 0.99 0.50
N PHE A 67 -3.48 2.21 0.98
CA PHE A 67 -2.70 3.37 0.58
C PHE A 67 -1.62 3.63 1.63
N VAL A 68 -0.36 3.53 1.24
CA VAL A 68 0.79 3.78 2.12
C VAL A 68 1.29 5.20 1.87
N HIS A 69 1.14 6.06 2.87
CA HIS A 69 1.66 7.42 2.84
C HIS A 69 3.16 7.38 3.12
N CYS A 70 3.97 7.77 2.14
CA CYS A 70 5.42 7.81 2.27
C CYS A 70 5.91 9.24 2.42
N GLU A 71 6.83 9.45 3.35
CA GLU A 71 7.40 10.78 3.61
C GLU A 71 8.27 11.25 2.46
N ASP A 72 9.06 10.34 1.87
CA ASP A 72 10.07 10.65 0.86
C ASP A 72 10.33 9.44 -0.06
N GLN A 73 11.29 9.60 -0.98
CA GLN A 73 11.68 8.53 -1.90
C GLN A 73 12.24 7.31 -1.17
N LYS A 74 12.95 7.52 -0.08
CA LYS A 74 13.54 6.42 0.69
C LYS A 74 12.45 5.50 1.24
N GLU A 75 11.35 6.06 1.74
CA GLU A 75 10.21 5.26 2.21
C GLU A 75 9.48 4.57 1.06
N VAL A 76 9.31 5.26 -0.07
CA VAL A 76 8.73 4.63 -1.27
C VAL A 76 9.54 3.40 -1.65
N ASP A 77 10.86 3.54 -1.74
CA ASP A 77 11.75 2.43 -2.12
C ASP A 77 11.69 1.29 -1.11
N TYR A 78 11.62 1.61 0.19
CA TYR A 78 11.52 0.62 1.27
C TYR A 78 10.26 -0.21 1.15
N TYR A 79 9.07 0.43 1.12
CA TYR A 79 7.79 -0.29 1.07
C TYR A 79 7.59 -1.01 -0.25
N TRP A 80 7.97 -0.37 -1.35
CA TRP A 80 7.85 -0.98 -2.67
C TRP A 80 8.66 -2.28 -2.76
N SER A 81 9.95 -2.23 -2.40
CA SER A 81 10.83 -3.38 -2.53
C SER A 81 10.41 -4.57 -1.68
N ARG A 82 9.77 -4.31 -0.54
CA ARG A 82 9.35 -5.38 0.37
C ARG A 82 7.96 -5.93 0.02
N LEU A 83 7.01 -5.05 -0.24
CA LEU A 83 5.63 -5.48 -0.53
C LEU A 83 5.52 -6.22 -1.87
N ILE A 84 6.37 -5.88 -2.84
CA ILE A 84 6.31 -6.49 -4.17
C ILE A 84 6.90 -7.90 -4.24
N ARG A 85 7.62 -8.35 -3.22
CA ARG A 85 8.26 -9.68 -3.23
C ARG A 85 7.23 -10.78 -3.41
N GLY A 86 7.39 -11.56 -4.50
CA GLY A 86 6.46 -12.61 -4.87
C GLY A 86 5.17 -12.12 -5.47
N GLY A 87 4.99 -10.81 -5.60
CA GLY A 87 3.86 -10.17 -6.23
C GLY A 87 4.22 -9.58 -7.59
N LYS A 88 3.52 -8.53 -7.99
CA LYS A 88 3.74 -7.90 -9.29
C LYS A 88 3.48 -6.40 -9.24
N ALA A 89 4.25 -5.66 -10.03
CA ALA A 89 4.04 -4.23 -10.22
C ALA A 89 2.80 -3.97 -11.07
N SER A 90 2.12 -2.87 -10.78
CA SER A 90 1.10 -2.30 -11.62
C SER A 90 1.56 -0.89 -12.03
N ARG A 91 0.66 0.06 -12.20
CA ARG A 91 0.98 1.41 -12.66
C ARG A 91 0.77 2.44 -11.57
N CYS A 92 1.43 3.59 -11.70
CA CYS A 92 1.16 4.79 -10.89
C CYS A 92 1.32 4.56 -9.39
N GLY A 93 2.33 3.78 -8.99
CA GLY A 93 2.57 3.50 -7.59
C GLY A 93 1.77 2.33 -7.03
N TRP A 94 1.01 1.63 -7.86
CA TRP A 94 0.26 0.44 -7.45
C TRP A 94 1.09 -0.82 -7.62
N LEU A 95 0.88 -1.77 -6.71
CA LEU A 95 1.41 -3.13 -6.81
C LEU A 95 0.41 -4.11 -6.21
N ASP A 96 0.50 -5.37 -6.59
CA ASP A 96 -0.16 -6.47 -5.90
C ASP A 96 0.90 -7.27 -5.15
N ASP A 97 0.62 -7.59 -3.87
CA ASP A 97 1.54 -8.42 -3.12
C ASP A 97 1.36 -9.90 -3.47
N LYS A 98 2.19 -10.76 -2.86
CA LYS A 98 2.15 -12.20 -3.14
C LYS A 98 0.84 -12.89 -2.74
N PHE A 99 0.01 -12.23 -1.94
CA PHE A 99 -1.31 -12.72 -1.55
C PHE A 99 -2.44 -12.15 -2.41
N GLY A 100 -2.09 -11.31 -3.40
CA GLY A 100 -3.05 -10.68 -4.31
C GLY A 100 -3.64 -9.37 -3.79
N MET A 101 -3.23 -8.88 -2.61
CA MET A 101 -3.70 -7.61 -2.08
C MET A 101 -3.04 -6.46 -2.82
N SER A 102 -3.83 -5.47 -3.20
CA SER A 102 -3.35 -4.27 -3.90
C SER A 102 -2.93 -3.18 -2.92
N TRP A 103 -1.80 -2.56 -3.22
CA TRP A 103 -1.21 -1.47 -2.44
C TRP A 103 -0.90 -0.30 -3.34
N GLN A 104 -1.05 0.90 -2.81
CA GLN A 104 -0.57 2.13 -3.43
C GLN A 104 0.56 2.67 -2.57
N ILE A 105 1.73 2.88 -3.15
CA ILE A 105 2.91 3.38 -2.43
C ILE A 105 3.17 4.80 -2.91
N VAL A 106 2.80 5.79 -2.10
CA VAL A 106 2.64 7.17 -2.57
C VAL A 106 3.42 8.14 -1.70
N PRO A 107 4.38 8.87 -2.28
CA PRO A 107 5.09 9.92 -1.56
C PRO A 107 4.22 11.16 -1.38
N LYS A 108 4.40 11.87 -0.29
CA LYS A 108 3.68 13.13 -0.04
C LYS A 108 3.92 14.18 -1.13
N ALA A 109 5.06 14.09 -1.82
CA ALA A 109 5.38 14.99 -2.93
C ALA A 109 4.33 14.93 -4.05
N LEU A 110 3.71 13.77 -4.30
CA LEU A 110 2.64 13.66 -5.30
C LEU A 110 1.46 14.57 -4.93
N GLY A 111 0.97 14.48 -3.71
CA GLY A 111 -0.14 15.33 -3.26
C GLY A 111 0.22 16.81 -3.32
N LYS A 112 1.44 17.17 -2.95
CA LYS A 112 1.92 18.56 -3.05
C LYS A 112 1.91 19.07 -4.48
N CYS A 113 2.36 18.26 -5.43
CA CYS A 113 2.35 18.62 -6.85
C CYS A 113 0.92 18.74 -7.38
N LEU A 114 0.07 17.77 -7.10
CA LEU A 114 -1.31 17.75 -7.62
C LEU A 114 -2.17 18.87 -7.04
N ASN A 115 -1.89 19.29 -5.81
CA ASN A 115 -2.62 20.38 -5.13
C ASN A 115 -1.88 21.73 -5.20
N GLY A 116 -0.79 21.79 -5.94
CA GLY A 116 0.01 23.01 -6.08
C GLY A 116 -0.75 24.14 -6.78
N LYS A 117 -0.36 25.38 -6.50
CA LYS A 117 -1.02 26.57 -7.07
C LYS A 117 -0.84 26.68 -8.58
N ASP A 118 0.28 26.22 -9.11
CA ASP A 118 0.51 26.14 -10.55
C ASP A 118 -0.29 24.97 -11.12
N ARG A 119 -1.47 25.27 -11.68
CA ARG A 119 -2.35 24.22 -12.20
C ARG A 119 -1.80 23.53 -13.45
N ALA A 120 -1.02 24.25 -14.26
CA ALA A 120 -0.32 23.64 -15.39
C ALA A 120 0.78 22.69 -14.90
N GLY A 121 1.49 23.07 -13.85
CA GLY A 121 2.48 22.20 -13.20
C GLY A 121 1.85 20.95 -12.60
N ALA A 122 0.70 21.09 -11.94
CA ALA A 122 -0.05 19.95 -11.40
C ALA A 122 -0.44 18.96 -12.50
N ARG A 123 -0.88 19.47 -13.65
CA ARG A 123 -1.24 18.64 -14.81
C ARG A 123 -0.03 17.89 -15.36
N ARG A 124 1.14 18.55 -15.47
CA ARG A 124 2.38 17.92 -15.91
C ARG A 124 2.80 16.80 -14.94
N ALA A 125 2.68 17.03 -13.63
CA ALA A 125 2.99 16.02 -12.62
C ALA A 125 2.05 14.81 -12.72
N LEU A 126 0.75 15.06 -12.94
CA LEU A 126 -0.23 13.99 -13.13
C LEU A 126 0.11 13.14 -14.35
N GLU A 127 0.42 13.76 -15.48
CA GLU A 127 0.82 13.05 -16.69
C GLU A 127 2.10 12.22 -16.46
N ALA A 128 3.10 12.80 -15.78
CA ALA A 128 4.32 12.08 -15.45
C ALA A 128 4.02 10.85 -14.59
N MET A 129 3.18 11.00 -13.57
CA MET A 129 2.75 9.90 -12.71
C MET A 129 2.13 8.76 -13.51
N MET A 130 1.27 9.08 -14.49
CA MET A 130 0.56 8.08 -15.28
C MET A 130 1.48 7.19 -16.12
N HIS A 131 2.71 7.61 -16.37
CA HIS A 131 3.72 6.83 -17.08
C HIS A 131 4.70 6.10 -16.15
N MET A 132 4.54 6.24 -14.82
CA MET A 132 5.41 5.60 -13.84
C MET A 132 4.86 4.25 -13.41
N VAL A 133 5.77 3.38 -12.97
CA VAL A 133 5.46 2.15 -12.24
C VAL A 133 5.66 2.44 -10.75
N LYS A 134 6.87 2.39 -10.23
CA LYS A 134 7.20 2.93 -8.92
C LYS A 134 7.28 4.46 -9.04
N LEU A 135 6.70 5.20 -8.09
CA LEU A 135 6.71 6.65 -8.15
C LEU A 135 8.11 7.20 -7.85
N ASP A 136 8.50 8.20 -8.62
CA ASP A 136 9.80 8.85 -8.54
C ASP A 136 9.59 10.33 -8.18
N VAL A 137 9.98 10.72 -6.97
CA VAL A 137 9.77 12.07 -6.44
C VAL A 137 10.45 13.12 -7.30
N ARG A 138 11.70 12.86 -7.72
CA ARG A 138 12.46 13.83 -8.55
C ARG A 138 11.76 14.12 -9.87
N LYS A 139 11.26 13.07 -10.52
CA LYS A 139 10.54 13.20 -11.79
C LYS A 139 9.21 13.91 -11.62
N LEU A 140 8.49 13.65 -10.52
CA LEU A 140 7.25 14.35 -10.21
C LEU A 140 7.48 15.86 -10.01
N GLU A 141 8.48 16.19 -9.20
CA GLU A 141 8.80 17.58 -8.91
C GLU A 141 9.34 18.32 -10.15
N ALA A 142 10.20 17.65 -10.95
CA ALA A 142 10.69 18.22 -12.21
C ALA A 142 9.55 18.49 -13.21
N ALA A 143 8.64 17.56 -13.35
CA ALA A 143 7.46 17.74 -14.21
C ALA A 143 6.59 18.92 -13.73
N TYR A 144 6.41 19.05 -12.40
CA TYR A 144 5.67 20.16 -11.82
C TYR A 144 6.32 21.51 -12.16
N ARG A 145 7.65 21.61 -12.02
CA ARG A 145 8.40 22.83 -12.37
C ARG A 145 8.47 23.11 -13.86
N GLY A 146 8.27 22.12 -14.70
CA GLY A 146 8.41 22.25 -16.15
C GLY A 146 9.83 22.02 -16.66
N ASP A 147 10.64 21.31 -15.88
CA ASP A 147 12.01 20.96 -16.24
C ASP A 147 12.07 19.77 -17.19
#